data_6787dfa6ca6f508c8c6d9cc6fe1798e6
#
_entry.id   6787dfa6ca6f508c8c6d9cc6fe1798e6
#
_cell.length_a   1.000
_cell.length_b   1.000
_cell.length_c   1.000
_cell.angle_alpha   90.00
_cell.angle_beta   90.00
_cell.angle_gamma   90.00
#
_symmetry.space_group_name_H-M   'P 1'
#
loop_
_entity.id
_entity.type
_entity.pdbx_description
1 polymer ?
#
loop_
_entity_poly.entity_id
_entity_poly.type
_entity_poly.pdbx_seq_one_letter_code
_entity_poly.pdbx_strand_id
1 'polypeptide(L)'
;DFPAATNSEIIATCSSEKDNYIEFFPMPTPRWKEGGMNRLLYFHPLDILNSRNSMDRERYIRFLQVQQTLGIKRKLLDITYFGGSTWWSLSRTCVEYLIRNKCENNIYTSMQDTYIPDEMFVQTLLLNSPMKEFLRNDNRRYIVWSVKNGHIPANLDMEDYDAIQKSRCLFVRKTDKICSWKLINRIA
;
A
#
# COMPACT_ATOMS: atom_id res chain seq x y z
N ASP A 1 1.63 -13.11 6.11
CA ASP A 1 2.46 -12.27 6.97
C ASP A 1 2.69 -12.98 8.30
N PHE A 2 3.87 -12.78 8.90
CA PHE A 2 4.25 -13.41 10.14
C PHE A 2 4.93 -12.36 11.06
N PRO A 3 4.68 -12.34 12.40
CA PRO A 3 5.40 -11.45 13.31
C PRO A 3 6.89 -11.83 13.34
N ALA A 4 7.76 -10.83 13.21
CA ALA A 4 9.20 -10.98 13.28
C ALA A 4 9.78 -10.41 14.58
N ALA A 5 8.98 -9.62 15.28
CA ALA A 5 9.30 -9.04 16.56
C ALA A 5 8.50 -9.73 17.68
N THR A 6 9.03 -9.69 18.89
CA THR A 6 8.35 -10.18 20.09
C THR A 6 7.10 -9.34 20.40
N ASN A 7 6.16 -9.93 21.15
CA ASN A 7 4.97 -9.19 21.61
C ASN A 7 5.34 -7.90 22.36
N SER A 8 6.40 -7.94 23.17
CA SER A 8 6.89 -6.77 23.93
C SER A 8 7.38 -5.66 22.99
N GLU A 9 8.12 -5.99 21.94
CA GLU A 9 8.60 -5.02 20.94
C GLU A 9 7.44 -4.44 20.10
N ILE A 10 6.48 -5.28 19.70
CA ILE A 10 5.27 -4.83 19.00
C ILE A 10 4.49 -3.86 19.89
N ILE A 11 4.23 -4.21 21.14
CA ILE A 11 3.53 -3.35 22.10
C ILE A 11 4.30 -2.05 22.30
N ALA A 12 5.61 -2.09 22.56
CA ALA A 12 6.42 -0.90 22.77
C ALA A 12 6.38 0.04 21.56
N THR A 13 6.45 -0.51 20.33
CA THR A 13 6.38 0.28 19.09
C THR A 13 4.98 0.87 18.85
N CYS A 14 3.93 0.12 19.15
CA CYS A 14 2.54 0.52 18.88
C CYS A 14 1.89 1.30 20.04
N SER A 15 2.55 1.45 21.21
CA SER A 15 2.01 2.19 22.35
C SER A 15 2.08 3.71 22.21
N SER A 16 2.85 4.21 21.26
CA SER A 16 2.92 5.65 21.00
C SER A 16 1.74 6.09 20.14
N GLU A 17 0.85 6.90 20.70
CA GLU A 17 -0.25 7.52 19.92
C GLU A 17 0.26 8.54 18.88
N LYS A 18 1.52 8.94 18.97
CA LYS A 18 2.16 9.93 18.10
C LYS A 18 2.92 9.31 16.93
N ASP A 19 3.19 8.00 16.95
CA ASP A 19 3.94 7.35 15.90
C ASP A 19 3.03 6.47 15.05
N ASN A 20 2.77 6.92 13.84
CA ASN A 20 1.96 6.23 12.86
C ASN A 20 2.88 5.77 11.72
N TYR A 21 3.02 4.48 11.54
CA TYR A 21 3.93 3.88 10.56
C TYR A 21 3.19 3.58 9.27
N ILE A 22 3.57 4.28 8.20
CA ILE A 22 2.99 4.14 6.88
C ILE A 22 4.05 4.50 5.82
N GLU A 23 4.26 3.64 4.85
CA GLU A 23 5.11 3.97 3.71
C GLU A 23 4.39 4.93 2.79
N PHE A 24 5.08 6.00 2.37
CA PHE A 24 4.55 6.95 1.42
C PHE A 24 5.62 7.59 0.55
N PHE A 25 5.23 8.03 -0.63
CA PHE A 25 6.03 8.83 -1.56
C PHE A 25 5.11 9.74 -2.39
N PRO A 26 5.58 10.93 -2.79
CA PRO A 26 4.77 11.82 -3.63
C PRO A 26 4.59 11.24 -5.03
N MET A 27 3.46 11.57 -5.65
CA MET A 27 3.17 11.24 -7.03
C MET A 27 3.27 12.52 -7.90
N PRO A 28 3.78 12.41 -9.15
CA PRO A 28 4.27 11.20 -9.81
C PRO A 28 5.57 10.66 -9.22
N THR A 29 5.80 9.34 -9.33
CA THR A 29 6.96 8.65 -8.76
C THR A 29 7.62 7.70 -9.76
N PRO A 30 8.98 7.61 -9.80
CA PRO A 30 9.65 6.62 -10.63
C PRO A 30 9.43 5.16 -10.18
N ARG A 31 8.89 4.94 -8.98
CA ARG A 31 8.57 3.60 -8.45
C ARG A 31 7.44 2.91 -9.19
N TRP A 32 6.54 3.68 -9.84
CA TRP A 32 5.39 3.16 -10.56
C TRP A 32 5.45 3.52 -12.04
N LYS A 33 4.95 2.61 -12.86
CA LYS A 33 4.83 2.85 -14.31
C LYS A 33 4.07 4.16 -14.56
N GLU A 34 4.56 4.97 -15.49
CA GLU A 34 4.00 6.28 -15.84
C GLU A 34 3.83 7.22 -14.62
N GLY A 35 4.74 7.10 -13.65
CA GLY A 35 4.67 7.87 -12.43
C GLY A 35 3.52 7.50 -11.49
N GLY A 36 2.74 6.48 -11.83
CA GLY A 36 1.50 6.10 -11.15
C GLY A 36 0.31 6.99 -11.53
N MET A 37 0.49 8.03 -12.35
CA MET A 37 -0.55 9.00 -12.68
C MET A 37 -1.70 8.42 -13.52
N ASN A 38 -1.44 7.39 -14.29
CA ASN A 38 -2.46 6.65 -15.02
C ASN A 38 -3.53 6.04 -14.10
N ARG A 39 -3.19 5.72 -12.85
CA ARG A 39 -4.12 5.23 -11.84
C ARG A 39 -5.18 6.27 -11.45
N LEU A 40 -4.82 7.55 -11.48
CA LEU A 40 -5.66 8.68 -11.08
C LEU A 40 -6.36 9.34 -12.28
N LEU A 41 -5.66 9.42 -13.42
CA LEU A 41 -6.10 10.20 -14.58
C LEU A 41 -7.20 9.52 -15.41
N TYR A 42 -7.35 8.20 -15.30
CA TYR A 42 -8.35 7.46 -16.05
C TYR A 42 -9.41 6.86 -15.14
N PHE A 43 -10.58 6.58 -15.71
CA PHE A 43 -11.63 5.83 -15.02
C PHE A 43 -11.31 4.33 -15.09
N HIS A 44 -11.43 3.65 -13.93
CA HIS A 44 -11.14 2.24 -13.75
C HIS A 44 -12.36 1.52 -13.17
N PRO A 45 -13.33 1.06 -13.96
CA PRO A 45 -14.59 0.46 -13.50
C PRO A 45 -14.38 -0.98 -12.98
N LEU A 46 -13.53 -1.15 -11.97
CA LEU A 46 -13.15 -2.47 -11.41
C LEU A 46 -14.22 -3.08 -10.50
N ASP A 47 -15.20 -2.31 -10.11
CA ASP A 47 -16.42 -2.78 -9.43
C ASP A 47 -17.39 -3.49 -10.40
N ILE A 48 -17.31 -3.16 -11.69
CA ILE A 48 -18.15 -3.75 -12.75
C ILE A 48 -17.39 -4.82 -13.54
N LEU A 49 -16.09 -4.58 -13.83
CA LEU A 49 -15.24 -5.45 -14.63
C LEU A 49 -14.24 -6.21 -13.75
N ASN A 50 -14.37 -7.52 -13.69
CA ASN A 50 -13.43 -8.37 -12.97
C ASN A 50 -12.17 -8.62 -13.80
N SER A 51 -11.08 -7.92 -13.52
CA SER A 51 -9.82 -8.04 -14.25
C SER A 51 -9.16 -9.44 -14.17
N ARG A 52 -9.66 -10.34 -13.30
CA ARG A 52 -9.22 -11.74 -13.21
C ARG A 52 -9.93 -12.64 -14.23
N ASN A 53 -11.07 -12.20 -14.78
CA ASN A 53 -11.76 -12.85 -15.87
C ASN A 53 -11.18 -12.38 -17.20
N SER A 54 -10.89 -13.27 -18.15
CA SER A 54 -10.25 -12.93 -19.42
C SER A 54 -11.09 -11.97 -20.27
N MET A 55 -12.41 -12.20 -20.36
CA MET A 55 -13.31 -11.35 -21.16
C MET A 55 -13.44 -9.94 -20.57
N ASP A 56 -13.61 -9.84 -19.25
CA ASP A 56 -13.70 -8.55 -18.59
C ASP A 56 -12.36 -7.79 -18.63
N ARG A 57 -11.25 -8.53 -18.58
CA ARG A 57 -9.90 -7.96 -18.76
C ARG A 57 -9.73 -7.33 -20.14
N GLU A 58 -10.20 -7.97 -21.21
CA GLU A 58 -10.16 -7.38 -22.55
C GLU A 58 -11.02 -6.13 -22.64
N ARG A 59 -12.26 -6.17 -22.09
CA ARG A 59 -13.15 -5.00 -22.02
C ARG A 59 -12.52 -3.85 -21.27
N TYR A 60 -11.90 -4.15 -20.13
CA TYR A 60 -11.19 -3.16 -19.33
C TYR A 60 -10.02 -2.52 -20.09
N ILE A 61 -9.20 -3.31 -20.77
CA ILE A 61 -8.09 -2.80 -21.58
C ILE A 61 -8.61 -1.90 -22.71
N ARG A 62 -9.65 -2.33 -23.43
CA ARG A 62 -10.28 -1.53 -24.49
C ARG A 62 -10.85 -0.23 -23.94
N PHE A 63 -11.49 -0.26 -22.77
CA PHE A 63 -12.02 0.93 -22.11
C PHE A 63 -10.93 1.95 -21.81
N LEU A 64 -9.78 1.51 -21.28
CA LEU A 64 -8.63 2.40 -21.07
C LEU A 64 -8.07 2.97 -22.37
N GLN A 65 -7.92 2.14 -23.42
CA GLN A 65 -7.45 2.58 -24.72
C GLN A 65 -8.37 3.66 -25.35
N VAL A 66 -9.68 3.49 -25.24
CA VAL A 66 -10.66 4.49 -25.73
C VAL A 66 -10.47 5.83 -24.99
N GLN A 67 -10.34 5.82 -23.68
CA GLN A 67 -10.07 7.05 -22.92
C GLN A 67 -8.79 7.73 -23.39
N GLN A 68 -7.70 6.96 -23.57
CA GLN A 68 -6.42 7.48 -24.04
C GLN A 68 -6.53 8.08 -25.45
N THR A 69 -7.18 7.37 -26.38
CA THR A 69 -7.35 7.81 -27.78
C THR A 69 -8.19 9.08 -27.87
N LEU A 70 -9.24 9.18 -27.07
CA LEU A 70 -10.16 10.33 -27.06
C LEU A 70 -9.67 11.47 -26.15
N GLY A 71 -8.54 11.31 -25.46
CA GLY A 71 -8.03 12.30 -24.51
C GLY A 71 -8.90 12.50 -23.28
N ILE A 72 -9.77 11.53 -22.95
CA ILE A 72 -10.64 11.59 -21.78
C ILE A 72 -9.80 11.38 -20.54
N LYS A 73 -9.81 12.37 -19.65
CA LYS A 73 -9.11 12.32 -18.36
C LYS A 73 -10.02 12.80 -17.25
N ARG A 74 -9.84 12.20 -16.08
CA ARG A 74 -10.47 12.66 -14.83
C ARG A 74 -9.88 14.01 -14.42
N LYS A 75 -10.72 14.87 -13.86
CA LYS A 75 -10.25 16.10 -13.21
C LYS A 75 -9.71 15.74 -11.83
N LEU A 76 -8.44 16.03 -11.59
CA LEU A 76 -7.81 15.84 -10.31
C LEU A 76 -8.08 17.04 -9.38
N LEU A 77 -8.01 16.79 -8.07
CA LEU A 77 -7.99 17.86 -7.07
C LEU A 77 -6.64 18.59 -7.11
N ASP A 78 -6.65 19.86 -6.72
CA ASP A 78 -5.43 20.66 -6.56
C ASP A 78 -4.78 20.36 -5.18
N ILE A 79 -4.23 19.15 -5.06
CA ILE A 79 -3.54 18.65 -3.87
C ILE A 79 -2.34 17.83 -4.30
N THR A 80 -1.44 17.54 -3.38
CA THR A 80 -0.39 16.56 -3.61
C THR A 80 -0.94 15.16 -3.38
N TYR A 81 -0.88 14.31 -4.41
CA TYR A 81 -1.21 12.90 -4.28
C TYR A 81 0.00 12.12 -3.77
N PHE A 82 -0.27 11.14 -2.95
CA PHE A 82 0.74 10.24 -2.39
C PHE A 82 0.37 8.80 -2.66
N GLY A 83 1.38 8.00 -3.01
CA GLY A 83 1.27 6.55 -3.06
C GLY A 83 2.06 5.89 -1.93
N GLY A 84 1.85 4.62 -1.72
CA GLY A 84 2.57 3.83 -0.74
C GLY A 84 2.02 2.42 -0.61
N SER A 85 2.50 1.72 0.40
CA SER A 85 2.04 0.37 0.74
C SER A 85 0.67 0.41 1.43
N THR A 86 -0.16 -0.59 1.17
CA THR A 86 -1.41 -0.83 1.94
C THR A 86 -1.14 -1.34 3.36
N TRP A 87 0.12 -1.62 3.69
CA TRP A 87 0.55 -2.12 4.98
C TRP A 87 0.98 -0.95 5.86
N TRP A 88 0.18 -0.66 6.86
CA TRP A 88 0.44 0.42 7.80
C TRP A 88 0.09 -0.02 9.23
N SER A 89 0.64 0.69 10.21
CA SER A 89 0.35 0.54 11.63
C SER A 89 0.02 1.92 12.17
N LEU A 90 -1.27 2.19 12.36
CA LEU A 90 -1.80 3.49 12.74
C LEU A 90 -2.37 3.43 14.16
N SER A 91 -2.20 4.51 14.91
CA SER A 91 -2.82 4.70 16.21
C SER A 91 -4.35 4.81 16.06
N ARG A 92 -5.06 4.52 17.16
CA ARG A 92 -6.51 4.70 17.21
C ARG A 92 -6.93 6.11 16.82
N THR A 93 -6.24 7.12 17.32
CA THR A 93 -6.48 8.53 17.01
C THR A 93 -6.37 8.81 15.52
N CYS A 94 -5.35 8.24 14.86
CA CYS A 94 -5.16 8.39 13.42
C CYS A 94 -6.28 7.70 12.62
N VAL A 95 -6.69 6.50 13.02
CA VAL A 95 -7.80 5.78 12.38
C VAL A 95 -9.13 6.51 12.57
N GLU A 96 -9.40 7.03 13.76
CA GLU A 96 -10.60 7.85 14.01
C GLU A 96 -10.60 9.12 13.16
N TYR A 97 -9.43 9.76 12.99
CA TYR A 97 -9.29 10.89 12.08
C TYR A 97 -9.66 10.50 10.65
N LEU A 98 -9.11 9.39 10.13
CA LEU A 98 -9.44 8.87 8.79
C LEU A 98 -10.94 8.66 8.59
N ILE A 99 -11.61 8.02 9.58
CA ILE A 99 -13.03 7.71 9.49
C ILE A 99 -13.88 8.99 9.49
N ARG A 100 -13.56 9.96 10.33
CA ARG A 100 -14.31 11.23 10.44
C ARG A 100 -14.13 12.10 9.21
N ASN A 101 -12.91 12.15 8.66
CA ASN A 101 -12.54 13.08 7.59
C ASN A 101 -12.51 12.43 6.19
N LYS A 102 -12.87 11.17 6.06
CA LYS A 102 -12.86 10.46 4.76
C LYS A 102 -13.68 11.18 3.67
N CYS A 103 -14.76 11.85 4.04
CA CYS A 103 -15.62 12.59 3.11
C CYS A 103 -15.26 14.08 3.00
N GLU A 104 -14.34 14.57 3.83
CA GLU A 104 -13.88 15.95 3.74
C GLU A 104 -12.95 16.14 2.53
N ASN A 105 -12.90 17.38 2.03
CA ASN A 105 -12.05 17.80 0.92
C ASN A 105 -12.20 16.98 -0.37
N ASN A 106 -13.28 16.21 -0.53
CA ASN A 106 -13.56 15.39 -1.71
C ASN A 106 -12.47 14.35 -2.06
N ILE A 107 -11.52 14.07 -1.16
CA ILE A 107 -10.43 13.11 -1.43
C ILE A 107 -11.01 11.71 -1.65
N TYR A 108 -11.94 11.26 -0.79
CA TYR A 108 -12.61 9.97 -0.95
C TYR A 108 -13.31 9.85 -2.31
N THR A 109 -14.12 10.85 -2.68
CA THR A 109 -14.84 10.87 -3.96
C THR A 109 -13.87 10.90 -5.14
N SER A 110 -12.74 11.61 -5.01
CA SER A 110 -11.72 11.67 -6.05
C SER A 110 -10.96 10.35 -6.24
N MET A 111 -11.01 9.45 -5.26
CA MET A 111 -10.38 8.12 -5.36
C MET A 111 -11.33 7.03 -5.89
N GLN A 112 -12.62 7.32 -5.99
CA GLN A 112 -13.57 6.41 -6.65
C GLN A 112 -13.18 6.26 -8.12
N ASP A 113 -13.41 5.08 -8.67
CA ASP A 113 -13.05 4.74 -10.06
C ASP A 113 -11.57 4.90 -10.41
N THR A 114 -10.67 4.90 -9.42
CA THR A 114 -9.22 4.86 -9.63
C THR A 114 -8.69 3.43 -9.60
N TYR A 115 -7.44 3.24 -10.05
CA TYR A 115 -6.80 1.92 -10.01
C TYR A 115 -6.06 1.71 -8.70
N ILE A 116 -6.46 0.69 -7.92
CA ILE A 116 -5.86 0.33 -6.62
C ILE A 116 -5.81 1.54 -5.67
N PRO A 117 -6.98 2.12 -5.32
CA PRO A 117 -7.06 3.32 -4.47
C PRO A 117 -6.52 3.10 -3.06
N ASP A 118 -6.49 1.88 -2.57
CA ASP A 118 -5.96 1.47 -1.26
C ASP A 118 -4.44 1.75 -1.10
N GLU A 119 -3.70 1.88 -2.20
CA GLU A 119 -2.30 2.29 -2.19
C GLU A 119 -2.10 3.82 -2.28
N MET A 120 -3.18 4.60 -2.29
CA MET A 120 -3.12 6.06 -2.47
C MET A 120 -3.99 6.84 -1.49
N PHE A 121 -5.16 6.33 -1.14
CA PHE A 121 -6.18 7.06 -0.39
C PHE A 121 -5.70 7.47 1.01
N VAL A 122 -5.23 6.50 1.80
CA VAL A 122 -4.83 6.74 3.20
C VAL A 122 -3.63 7.69 3.24
N GLN A 123 -2.64 7.47 2.38
CA GLN A 123 -1.46 8.32 2.25
C GLN A 123 -1.84 9.75 1.87
N THR A 124 -2.66 9.90 0.82
CA THR A 124 -3.06 11.22 0.34
C THR A 124 -3.88 11.98 1.39
N LEU A 125 -4.82 11.32 2.07
CA LEU A 125 -5.63 11.98 3.08
C LEU A 125 -4.79 12.42 4.28
N LEU A 126 -3.96 11.53 4.82
CA LEU A 126 -3.16 11.84 6.01
C LEU A 126 -2.07 12.89 5.73
N LEU A 127 -1.41 12.84 4.57
CA LEU A 127 -0.33 13.77 4.23
C LEU A 127 -0.82 15.17 3.81
N ASN A 128 -2.09 15.31 3.44
CA ASN A 128 -2.75 16.60 3.23
C ASN A 128 -3.54 17.07 4.47
N SER A 129 -3.20 16.57 5.65
CA SER A 129 -3.89 16.86 6.91
C SER A 129 -2.91 17.19 8.04
N PRO A 130 -3.39 17.70 9.19
CA PRO A 130 -2.56 17.92 10.39
C PRO A 130 -1.91 16.61 10.92
N MET A 131 -2.43 15.44 10.56
CA MET A 131 -1.85 14.16 10.95
C MET A 131 -0.46 13.91 10.37
N LYS A 132 -0.06 14.64 9.33
CA LYS A 132 1.24 14.53 8.66
C LYS A 132 2.41 14.53 9.63
N GLU A 133 2.38 15.38 10.65
CA GLU A 133 3.46 15.53 11.64
C GLU A 133 3.69 14.27 12.49
N PHE A 134 2.69 13.39 12.57
CA PHE A 134 2.73 12.16 13.35
C PHE A 134 3.02 10.91 12.51
N LEU A 135 3.33 11.08 11.21
CA LEU A 135 3.61 9.96 10.32
C LEU A 135 5.11 9.65 10.28
N ARG A 136 5.43 8.36 10.28
CA ARG A 136 6.76 7.83 10.03
C ARG A 136 6.74 7.09 8.71
N ASN A 137 7.60 7.48 7.77
CA ASN A 137 7.69 6.86 6.44
C ASN A 137 8.39 5.49 6.52
N ASP A 138 7.72 4.55 7.13
CA ASP A 138 8.15 3.17 7.33
C ASP A 138 6.90 2.32 7.56
N ASN A 139 6.70 1.24 6.84
CA ASN A 139 5.55 0.35 7.06
C ASN A 139 5.82 -0.76 8.09
N ARG A 140 7.02 -0.82 8.65
CA ARG A 140 7.49 -1.81 9.63
C ARG A 140 7.36 -3.26 9.15
N ARG A 141 7.44 -3.49 7.84
CA ARG A 141 7.40 -4.81 7.20
C ARG A 141 8.67 -5.08 6.41
N TYR A 142 9.22 -6.27 6.58
CA TYR A 142 10.26 -6.77 5.71
C TYR A 142 9.61 -7.44 4.50
N ILE A 143 9.78 -6.83 3.32
CA ILE A 143 9.20 -7.30 2.06
C ILE A 143 10.30 -7.26 0.98
N VAL A 144 10.47 -8.36 0.26
CA VAL A 144 11.42 -8.47 -0.84
C VAL A 144 10.66 -8.47 -2.16
N TRP A 145 10.88 -7.43 -2.97
CA TRP A 145 10.18 -7.22 -4.26
C TRP A 145 10.95 -7.82 -5.46
N SER A 146 11.64 -8.93 -5.25
CA SER A 146 12.25 -9.72 -6.32
C SER A 146 11.60 -11.10 -6.39
N VAL A 147 11.84 -11.81 -7.51
CA VAL A 147 11.37 -13.20 -7.63
C VAL A 147 12.19 -14.09 -6.70
N LYS A 148 11.56 -14.75 -5.77
CA LYS A 148 12.14 -15.80 -4.94
C LYS A 148 11.07 -16.83 -4.61
N ASN A 149 11.44 -18.12 -4.68
CA ASN A 149 10.52 -19.24 -4.44
C ASN A 149 9.23 -19.14 -5.30
N GLY A 150 9.38 -18.65 -6.56
CA GLY A 150 8.31 -18.56 -7.56
C GLY A 150 7.30 -17.41 -7.37
N HIS A 151 7.57 -16.47 -6.47
CA HIS A 151 6.62 -15.40 -6.12
C HIS A 151 7.25 -13.99 -6.11
N ILE A 152 6.40 -12.99 -6.39
CA ILE A 152 6.64 -11.56 -6.15
C ILE A 152 5.40 -11.01 -5.39
N PRO A 153 5.55 -10.43 -4.20
CA PRO A 153 6.76 -10.41 -3.36
C PRO A 153 7.28 -11.83 -3.09
N ALA A 154 8.59 -11.94 -2.83
CA ALA A 154 9.27 -13.20 -2.55
C ALA A 154 8.62 -13.97 -1.40
N ASN A 155 8.45 -15.27 -1.53
CA ASN A 155 8.24 -16.14 -0.37
C ASN A 155 9.59 -16.30 0.35
N LEU A 156 9.67 -15.78 1.57
CA LEU A 156 10.89 -15.73 2.38
C LEU A 156 11.23 -17.11 2.93
N ASP A 157 12.52 -17.38 3.07
CA ASP A 157 13.03 -18.63 3.63
C ASP A 157 14.19 -18.36 4.62
N MET A 158 14.90 -19.42 5.04
CA MET A 158 15.94 -19.33 6.07
C MET A 158 17.10 -18.41 5.68
N GLU A 159 17.37 -18.19 4.38
CA GLU A 159 18.41 -17.29 3.90
C GLU A 159 18.13 -15.82 4.24
N ASP A 160 16.85 -15.47 4.40
CA ASP A 160 16.44 -14.11 4.72
C ASP A 160 16.57 -13.78 6.22
N TYR A 161 16.84 -14.77 7.08
CA TYR A 161 16.82 -14.61 8.54
C TYR A 161 17.68 -13.46 9.05
N ASP A 162 18.94 -13.39 8.63
CA ASP A 162 19.87 -12.34 9.10
C ASP A 162 19.45 -10.94 8.63
N ALA A 163 18.93 -10.83 7.40
CA ALA A 163 18.42 -9.57 6.88
C ALA A 163 17.15 -9.12 7.63
N ILE A 164 16.27 -10.06 7.97
CA ILE A 164 15.08 -9.80 8.78
C ILE A 164 15.48 -9.26 10.15
N GLN A 165 16.41 -9.93 10.85
CA GLN A 165 16.87 -9.50 12.17
C GLN A 165 17.49 -8.10 12.13
N LYS A 166 18.31 -7.81 11.13
CA LYS A 166 18.93 -6.49 10.94
C LYS A 166 17.91 -5.41 10.60
N SER A 167 16.82 -5.74 9.95
CA SER A 167 15.78 -4.78 9.53
C SER A 167 15.00 -4.18 10.68
N ARG A 168 14.91 -4.89 11.82
CA ARG A 168 14.06 -4.52 12.97
C ARG A 168 12.59 -4.30 12.61
N CYS A 169 12.11 -4.93 11.55
CA CYS A 169 10.70 -4.89 11.16
C CYS A 169 9.84 -5.68 12.14
N LEU A 170 8.60 -5.26 12.30
CA LEU A 170 7.66 -5.96 13.19
C LEU A 170 7.08 -7.21 12.55
N PHE A 171 6.95 -7.19 11.23
CA PHE A 171 6.35 -8.28 10.46
C PHE A 171 7.17 -8.59 9.21
N VAL A 172 7.09 -9.82 8.75
CA VAL A 172 7.70 -10.27 7.50
C VAL A 172 6.64 -10.71 6.50
N ARG A 173 6.94 -10.47 5.22
CA ARG A 173 6.07 -10.79 4.10
C ARG A 173 6.90 -11.10 2.86
N LYS A 174 6.63 -12.14 2.15
CA LYS A 174 5.58 -13.13 2.22
C LYS A 174 6.11 -14.42 2.82
N THR A 175 5.29 -15.09 3.63
CA THR A 175 5.64 -16.41 4.16
C THR A 175 4.59 -17.43 3.70
N ASP A 176 5.02 -18.67 3.49
CA ASP A 176 4.13 -19.80 3.24
C ASP A 176 4.53 -21.01 4.10
N LYS A 177 3.69 -22.05 4.08
CA LYS A 177 3.88 -23.24 4.92
C LYS A 177 4.99 -24.16 4.42
N ILE A 178 5.42 -24.03 3.17
CA ILE A 178 6.36 -24.95 2.54
C ILE A 178 7.77 -24.44 2.63
N CYS A 179 8.07 -23.30 1.99
CA CYS A 179 9.44 -22.79 1.94
C CYS A 179 9.82 -21.98 3.19
N SER A 180 8.85 -21.40 3.90
CA SER A 180 9.13 -20.54 5.05
C SER A 180 9.10 -21.25 6.41
N TRP A 181 8.80 -22.55 6.49
CA TRP A 181 8.58 -23.21 7.77
C TRP A 181 9.80 -23.17 8.71
N LYS A 182 11.01 -23.31 8.18
CA LYS A 182 12.26 -23.20 8.98
C LYS A 182 12.46 -21.78 9.50
N LEU A 183 12.21 -20.79 8.65
CA LEU A 183 12.28 -19.38 9.01
C LEU A 183 11.27 -19.05 10.11
N ILE A 184 10.01 -19.45 9.93
CA ILE A 184 8.94 -19.24 10.92
C ILE A 184 9.34 -19.83 12.28
N ASN A 185 9.76 -21.08 12.33
CA ASN A 185 10.19 -21.73 13.55
C ASN A 185 11.44 -21.09 14.21
N ARG A 186 12.26 -20.41 13.42
CA ARG A 186 13.45 -19.70 13.94
C ARG A 186 13.11 -18.33 14.50
N ILE A 187 12.06 -17.68 13.99
CA ILE A 187 11.61 -16.36 14.44
C ILE A 187 10.66 -16.48 15.65
N ALA A 188 9.78 -17.50 15.65
CA ALA A 188 8.84 -17.76 16.75
C ALA A 188 9.54 -18.09 18.07
#